data_da0fabdd8f73ebe11bb6461e4dc15f6c
#
_entry.id   da0fabdd8f73ebe11bb6461e4dc15f6c
#
_cell.length_a   1.000
_cell.length_b   1.000
_cell.length_c   1.000
_cell.angle_alpha   90.00
_cell.angle_beta   90.00
_cell.angle_gamma   90.00
#
_symmetry.space_group_name_H-M   'P 1'
#
loop_
_entity.id
_entity.type
_entity.pdbx_description
1 polymer ?
#
loop_
_entity_poly.entity_id
_entity_poly.type
_entity_poly.pdbx_seq_one_letter_code
_entity_poly.pdbx_strand_id
1 'polypeptide(L)'
;MGELLGIARFKFHEGRREEYLRLSDQATELVRANEPGTLGYDLYLNGDQSECMIVERYRDSEAAMQHAANLGHLFDAVLATVSVVHGELLGEPSAELRANLADGPVRLFTPFQST
;
A
#
# COMPACT_ATOMS: atom_id res chain seq x y z
N MET A 1 17.75 10.38 -0.84
CA MET A 1 16.58 9.63 -0.48
C MET A 1 16.41 8.55 -1.47
N GLY A 2 16.32 7.38 -1.08
CA GLY A 2 16.19 6.24 -1.93
C GLY A 2 14.77 5.80 -2.10
N GLU A 3 14.64 4.63 -2.68
CA GLU A 3 13.35 3.98 -2.83
C GLU A 3 12.73 3.70 -1.46
N LEU A 4 11.42 3.63 -1.48
CA LEU A 4 10.64 3.20 -0.31
C LEU A 4 9.90 1.92 -0.67
N LEU A 5 9.73 1.06 0.32
CA LEU A 5 8.97 -0.17 0.17
C LEU A 5 7.79 -0.12 1.13
N GLY A 6 6.59 -0.26 0.60
CA GLY A 6 5.38 -0.35 1.41
C GLY A 6 4.89 -1.78 1.45
N ILE A 7 4.50 -2.25 2.62
CA ILE A 7 3.93 -3.58 2.80
C ILE A 7 2.64 -3.43 3.56
N ALA A 8 1.56 -3.98 3.03
CA ALA A 8 0.27 -3.99 3.72
C ALA A 8 -0.30 -5.40 3.67
N ARG A 9 -0.88 -5.82 4.77
CA ARG A 9 -1.52 -7.13 4.85
C ARG A 9 -2.93 -6.96 5.39
N PHE A 10 -3.90 -7.46 4.63
CA PHE A 10 -5.32 -7.34 4.95
C PHE A 10 -5.94 -8.72 5.06
N LYS A 11 -6.90 -8.84 5.97
CA LYS A 11 -7.74 -10.01 6.03
C LYS A 11 -9.10 -9.62 5.50
N PHE A 12 -9.68 -10.43 4.62
CA PHE A 12 -10.98 -10.13 4.04
C PHE A 12 -12.09 -10.37 5.07
N HIS A 13 -13.08 -9.48 5.08
CA HIS A 13 -14.33 -9.78 5.79
C HIS A 13 -15.01 -10.93 5.06
N GLU A 14 -15.74 -11.73 5.80
CA GLU A 14 -16.43 -12.88 5.24
C GLU A 14 -17.35 -12.45 4.10
N GLY A 15 -17.23 -13.13 2.96
CA GLY A 15 -18.06 -12.87 1.80
C GLY A 15 -17.66 -11.64 0.98
N ARG A 16 -16.57 -10.97 1.34
CA ARG A 16 -16.20 -9.73 0.66
C ARG A 16 -14.96 -9.85 -0.24
N ARG A 17 -14.37 -11.03 -0.37
CA ARG A 17 -13.16 -11.19 -1.17
C ARG A 17 -13.34 -10.79 -2.63
N GLU A 18 -14.44 -11.20 -3.25
CA GLU A 18 -14.67 -10.91 -4.67
C GLU A 18 -14.78 -9.40 -4.92
N GLU A 19 -15.43 -8.71 -4.02
CA GLU A 19 -15.53 -7.25 -4.12
C GLU A 19 -14.15 -6.61 -3.99
N TYR A 20 -13.33 -7.09 -3.04
CA TYR A 20 -11.98 -6.58 -2.87
C TYR A 20 -11.16 -6.79 -4.14
N LEU A 21 -11.25 -7.99 -4.74
CA LEU A 21 -10.47 -8.29 -5.95
C LEU A 21 -10.86 -7.39 -7.11
N ARG A 22 -12.14 -7.09 -7.24
CA ARG A 22 -12.62 -6.16 -8.26
C ARG A 22 -12.06 -4.75 -8.02
N LEU A 23 -12.07 -4.29 -6.78
CA LEU A 23 -11.50 -2.99 -6.44
C LEU A 23 -10.00 -2.96 -6.67
N SER A 24 -9.30 -4.06 -6.40
CA SER A 24 -7.86 -4.12 -6.61
C SER A 24 -7.50 -4.08 -8.10
N ASP A 25 -8.33 -4.66 -8.96
CA ASP A 25 -8.13 -4.53 -10.41
C ASP A 25 -8.23 -3.07 -10.82
N GLN A 26 -9.23 -2.37 -10.30
CA GLN A 26 -9.42 -0.96 -10.58
C GLN A 26 -8.24 -0.13 -10.06
N ALA A 27 -7.78 -0.43 -8.85
CA ALA A 27 -6.63 0.26 -8.27
C ALA A 27 -5.37 0.03 -9.11
N THR A 28 -5.13 -1.20 -9.54
CA THR A 28 -3.96 -1.54 -10.36
C THR A 28 -3.95 -0.74 -11.67
N GLU A 29 -5.10 -0.61 -12.31
CA GLU A 29 -5.19 0.19 -13.53
C GLU A 29 -4.90 1.66 -13.28
N LEU A 30 -5.39 2.22 -12.17
CA LEU A 30 -5.11 3.60 -11.81
C LEU A 30 -3.63 3.83 -11.54
N VAL A 31 -2.97 2.87 -10.89
CA VAL A 31 -1.54 2.96 -10.63
C VAL A 31 -0.78 2.95 -11.96
N ARG A 32 -1.13 2.01 -12.84
CA ARG A 32 -0.46 1.88 -14.12
C ARG A 32 -0.61 3.15 -14.97
N ALA A 33 -1.77 3.77 -14.91
CA ALA A 33 -2.07 4.92 -15.77
C ALA A 33 -1.48 6.23 -15.22
N ASN A 34 -1.40 6.39 -13.90
CA ASN A 34 -1.18 7.70 -13.30
C ASN A 34 0.03 7.83 -12.38
N GLU A 35 0.78 6.75 -12.14
CA GLU A 35 1.84 6.78 -11.13
C GLU A 35 3.18 6.31 -11.68
N PRO A 36 3.86 7.17 -12.45
CA PRO A 36 5.18 6.78 -13.00
C PRO A 36 6.23 6.54 -11.91
N GLY A 37 6.04 7.08 -10.71
CA GLY A 37 6.98 6.88 -9.60
C GLY A 37 6.74 5.63 -8.80
N THR A 38 5.63 4.91 -9.04
CA THR A 38 5.38 3.63 -8.40
C THR A 38 6.05 2.56 -9.23
N LEU A 39 7.14 2.00 -8.69
CA LEU A 39 7.99 1.06 -9.41
C LEU A 39 7.47 -0.37 -9.34
N GLY A 40 6.63 -0.67 -8.36
CA GLY A 40 6.03 -1.98 -8.22
C GLY A 40 4.76 -1.88 -7.39
N TYR A 41 3.76 -2.68 -7.73
CA TYR A 41 2.50 -2.70 -7.01
C TYR A 41 1.94 -4.11 -7.20
N ASP A 42 2.34 -5.01 -6.31
CA ASP A 42 2.06 -6.43 -6.46
C ASP A 42 1.20 -6.93 -5.32
N LEU A 43 0.22 -7.75 -5.67
CA LEU A 43 -0.71 -8.32 -4.71
C LEU A 43 -0.53 -9.82 -4.66
N TYR A 44 -0.55 -10.36 -3.44
CA TYR A 44 -0.36 -11.79 -3.20
C TYR A 44 -1.48 -12.30 -2.30
N LEU A 45 -1.96 -13.49 -2.57
CA LEU A 45 -2.97 -14.14 -1.72
C LEU A 45 -2.32 -15.31 -0.99
N ASN A 46 -2.75 -15.54 0.25
CA ASN A 46 -2.28 -16.70 1.00
C ASN A 46 -2.98 -17.97 0.52
N GLY A 47 -2.63 -19.13 1.12
CA GLY A 47 -3.06 -20.43 0.63
C GLY A 47 -4.56 -20.62 0.51
N ASP A 48 -5.33 -20.18 1.51
CA ASP A 48 -6.79 -20.31 1.49
C ASP A 48 -7.49 -19.06 0.96
N GLN A 49 -6.71 -18.09 0.48
CA GLN A 49 -7.20 -16.82 -0.07
C GLN A 49 -8.04 -16.00 0.90
N SER A 50 -7.74 -16.12 2.19
CA SER A 50 -8.39 -15.31 3.23
C SER A 50 -7.69 -13.99 3.47
N GLU A 51 -6.43 -13.86 3.02
CA GLU A 51 -5.62 -12.66 3.24
C GLU A 51 -4.90 -12.26 1.97
N CYS A 52 -4.67 -10.96 1.86
CA CYS A 52 -3.93 -10.36 0.76
C CYS A 52 -2.74 -9.60 1.32
N MET A 53 -1.60 -9.72 0.67
CA MET A 53 -0.44 -8.89 0.97
C MET A 53 -0.13 -8.05 -0.25
N ILE A 54 0.04 -6.74 -0.03
CA ILE A 54 0.41 -5.81 -1.09
C ILE A 54 1.84 -5.39 -0.84
N VAL A 55 2.67 -5.47 -1.87
CA VAL A 55 4.05 -4.99 -1.82
C VAL A 55 4.17 -3.85 -2.83
N GLU A 56 4.51 -2.67 -2.34
CA GLU A 56 4.57 -1.46 -3.15
C GLU A 56 5.98 -0.91 -3.11
N ARG A 57 6.52 -0.56 -4.27
CA ARG A 57 7.83 0.08 -4.35
C ARG A 57 7.66 1.45 -4.95
N TYR A 58 8.24 2.45 -4.30
CA TYR A 58 8.17 3.84 -4.73
C TYR A 58 9.56 4.38 -5.00
N ARG A 59 9.69 5.15 -6.06
CA ARG A 59 10.93 5.81 -6.39
C ARG A 59 11.40 6.73 -5.26
N ASP A 60 10.46 7.41 -4.60
CA ASP A 60 10.75 8.37 -3.53
C ASP A 60 9.48 8.66 -2.73
N SER A 61 9.60 9.57 -1.76
CA SER A 61 8.46 9.94 -0.91
C SER A 61 7.34 10.62 -1.68
N GLU A 62 7.70 11.41 -2.70
CA GLU A 62 6.69 12.09 -3.51
C GLU A 62 5.83 11.09 -4.24
N ALA A 63 6.43 10.01 -4.76
CA ALA A 63 5.70 8.95 -5.43
C ALA A 63 4.73 8.26 -4.47
N ALA A 64 5.15 8.02 -3.23
CA ALA A 64 4.28 7.41 -2.22
C ALA A 64 3.08 8.31 -1.91
N MET A 65 3.32 9.62 -1.81
CA MET A 65 2.23 10.57 -1.56
C MET A 65 1.29 10.67 -2.76
N GLN A 66 1.82 10.58 -3.98
CA GLN A 66 1.02 10.57 -5.19
C GLN A 66 0.12 9.34 -5.24
N HIS A 67 0.65 8.19 -4.81
CA HIS A 67 -0.14 6.96 -4.74
C HIS A 67 -1.34 7.15 -3.81
N ALA A 68 -1.11 7.68 -2.62
CA ALA A 68 -2.19 7.91 -1.67
C ALA A 68 -3.26 8.84 -2.24
N ALA A 69 -2.84 9.89 -2.94
CA ALA A 69 -3.78 10.82 -3.56
C ALA A 69 -4.54 10.18 -4.71
N ASN A 70 -3.85 9.41 -5.53
CA ASN A 70 -4.45 8.78 -6.71
C ASN A 70 -5.50 7.73 -6.35
N LEU A 71 -5.29 6.99 -5.27
CA LEU A 71 -6.20 5.93 -4.85
C LEU A 71 -7.14 6.34 -3.72
N GLY A 72 -7.04 7.58 -3.24
CA GLY A 72 -7.80 8.01 -2.08
C GLY A 72 -9.30 7.81 -2.21
N HIS A 73 -9.85 7.99 -3.42
CA HIS A 73 -11.29 7.84 -3.63
C HIS A 73 -11.77 6.38 -3.55
N LEU A 74 -10.85 5.40 -3.60
CA LEU A 74 -11.19 3.99 -3.45
C LEU A 74 -11.01 3.51 -2.01
N PHE A 75 -10.39 4.32 -1.18
CA PHE A 75 -9.92 3.88 0.13
C PHE A 75 -11.05 3.36 1.02
N ASP A 76 -12.15 4.13 1.10
CA ASP A 76 -13.28 3.73 1.95
C ASP A 76 -13.91 2.43 1.46
N ALA A 77 -14.04 2.27 0.14
CA ALA A 77 -14.62 1.05 -0.42
C ALA A 77 -13.73 -0.16 -0.11
N VAL A 78 -12.42 0.00 -0.21
CA VAL A 78 -11.47 -1.07 0.11
C VAL A 78 -11.57 -1.43 1.59
N LEU A 79 -11.57 -0.43 2.47
CA LEU A 79 -11.63 -0.68 3.91
C LEU A 79 -12.93 -1.37 4.32
N ALA A 80 -14.01 -1.17 3.57
CA ALA A 80 -15.27 -1.85 3.86
C ALA A 80 -15.19 -3.35 3.60
N THR A 81 -14.22 -3.82 2.82
CA THR A 81 -14.10 -5.25 2.46
C THR A 81 -13.07 -5.99 3.30
N VAL A 82 -12.22 -5.27 4.04
CA VAL A 82 -11.08 -5.89 4.74
C VAL A 82 -10.91 -5.30 6.13
N SER A 83 -10.13 -6.02 6.96
CA SER A 83 -9.59 -5.46 8.19
C SER A 83 -8.08 -5.32 7.98
N VAL A 84 -7.51 -4.20 8.44
CA VAL A 84 -6.07 -3.96 8.33
C VAL A 84 -5.37 -4.76 9.43
N VAL A 85 -4.46 -5.64 9.03
CA VAL A 85 -3.67 -6.43 9.97
C VAL A 85 -2.34 -5.75 10.23
N HIS A 86 -1.64 -5.39 9.15
CA HIS A 86 -0.34 -4.72 9.21
C HIS A 86 -0.19 -3.75 8.06
N GLY A 87 0.55 -2.66 8.33
CA GLY A 87 1.02 -1.75 7.30
C GLY A 87 2.38 -1.23 7.71
N GLU A 88 3.39 -1.39 6.87
CA GLU A 88 4.74 -0.92 7.12
C GLU A 88 5.26 -0.12 5.94
N LEU A 89 6.09 0.89 6.25
CA LEU A 89 6.87 1.59 5.24
C LEU A 89 8.33 1.46 5.61
N LEU A 90 9.14 0.99 4.66
CA LEU A 90 10.56 0.73 4.86
C LEU A 90 11.37 1.74 4.05
N GLY A 91 12.32 2.40 4.70
CA GLY A 91 13.20 3.36 4.05
C GLY A 91 13.31 4.65 4.82
N GLU A 92 13.78 5.70 4.15
CA GLU A 92 13.95 7.00 4.78
C GLU A 92 13.04 8.02 4.09
N PRO A 93 11.80 8.19 4.58
CA PRO A 93 10.87 9.11 3.95
C PRO A 93 11.23 10.55 4.23
N SER A 94 10.72 11.45 3.38
CA SER A 94 10.85 12.88 3.59
C SER A 94 10.16 13.29 4.88
N ALA A 95 10.46 14.48 5.37
CA ALA A 95 9.81 15.02 6.55
C ALA A 95 8.29 15.13 6.36
N GLU A 96 7.86 15.49 5.16
CA GLU A 96 6.43 15.61 4.86
C GLU A 96 5.73 14.25 4.92
N LEU A 97 6.30 13.22 4.29
CA LEU A 97 5.69 11.90 4.34
C LEU A 97 5.70 11.34 5.76
N ARG A 98 6.80 11.56 6.48
CA ARG A 98 6.91 11.12 7.87
C ARG A 98 5.81 11.76 8.72
N ALA A 99 5.55 13.05 8.51
CA ALA A 99 4.47 13.74 9.23
C ALA A 99 3.09 13.16 8.88
N ASN A 100 2.88 12.82 7.60
CA ASN A 100 1.61 12.24 7.15
C ASN A 100 1.36 10.87 7.78
N LEU A 101 2.40 10.14 8.14
CA LEU A 101 2.28 8.80 8.72
C LEU A 101 2.16 8.81 10.24
N ALA A 102 2.46 9.93 10.89
CA ALA A 102 2.69 9.97 12.34
C ALA A 102 1.52 9.45 13.16
N ASP A 103 0.28 9.75 12.76
CA ASP A 103 -0.90 9.37 13.53
C ASP A 103 -1.68 8.22 12.89
N GLY A 104 -1.12 7.60 11.86
CA GLY A 104 -1.80 6.53 11.14
C GLY A 104 -1.33 5.15 11.57
N PRO A 105 -1.92 4.11 10.97
CA PRO A 105 -1.62 2.73 11.33
C PRO A 105 -0.34 2.18 10.70
N VAL A 106 0.27 2.91 9.76
CA VAL A 106 1.47 2.45 9.08
C VAL A 106 2.68 2.71 9.95
N ARG A 107 3.49 1.68 10.18
CA ARG A 107 4.69 1.77 11.00
C ARG A 107 5.90 1.99 10.09
N LEU A 108 6.80 2.88 10.52
CA LEU A 108 8.01 3.19 9.78
C LEU A 108 9.18 2.36 10.30
N PHE A 109 9.92 1.74 9.36
CA PHE A 109 11.15 1.03 9.66
C PHE A 109 12.25 1.65 8.81
N THR A 110 13.22 2.29 9.46
CA THR A 110 14.31 2.95 8.75
C THR A 110 15.50 2.01 8.60
N PRO A 111 16.34 2.20 7.58
CA PRO A 111 17.46 1.31 7.36
C PRO A 111 18.40 1.25 8.55
N PHE A 112 18.83 0.05 8.88
CA PHE A 112 19.89 -0.17 9.88
C PHE A 112 21.15 -0.67 9.19
N GLN A 113 20.98 -1.59 8.23
CA GLN A 113 22.11 -2.26 7.61
C GLN A 113 21.68 -2.84 6.27
N SER A 114 22.55 -2.78 5.29
CA SER A 114 22.26 -3.39 4.01
C SER A 114 23.54 -3.92 3.38
N THR A 115 23.41 -4.78 2.41
CA THR A 115 24.52 -5.29 1.64
C THR A 115 24.73 -4.43 0.39
#